data_708e7eb9f2d7d1969f649bc92e0af3cc
#
_entry.id   708e7eb9f2d7d1969f649bc92e0af3cc
#
_cell.length_a   1.000
_cell.length_b   1.000
_cell.length_c   1.000
_cell.angle_alpha   90.00
_cell.angle_beta   90.00
_cell.angle_gamma   90.00
#
_symmetry.space_group_name_H-M   'P 1'
#
loop_
_entity.id
_entity.type
_entity.pdbx_description
1 polymer ?
#
loop_
_entity_poly.entity_id
_entity_poly.type
_entity_poly.pdbx_seq_one_letter_code
_entity_poly.pdbx_strand_id
1 'polypeptide(L)'
;VAASDLPETVLVTGQEQHVQGIAYDSAENCMYMSFTSRFVKTDMQGNILASIDRIQGHLGAMTFNPETRKVYASLECKDDEIGAGIAKTLNVNTVSRADSRFFIAIIDVDRLEGIGMDPEGNEVLRTVCIKKAVEDYAFRSKSGDFEHRYGCSGIDGVTIGPAIGKPEAARYGRRSAGKPAADEKYLYVGYGIYGDTDRTDNDYQVIHRYSLKELEKYARPVIFGETHHDGPEKPEKEYFLRTGNTNYGIQNFAYDEYTDCFFLAVYKGRKADFPNYSLFAFKALQQPFKAALTGGRDKKKVLQLSLVKPEEPYFINPSVDETTGITGWRFRWGSTGLCPLGRGLWYISENGKDRETGKEYCRARLYRWSTKPGEAFVPAE
;
A
#
# COMPACT_ATOMS: atom_id res chain seq x y z
N VAL A 1 -12.88 17.09 -11.71
CA VAL A 1 -14.07 17.09 -10.85
C VAL A 1 -13.81 18.09 -9.73
N ALA A 2 -14.72 19.04 -9.51
CA ALA A 2 -14.60 19.98 -8.40
C ALA A 2 -14.96 19.28 -7.07
N ALA A 3 -14.42 19.74 -5.93
CA ALA A 3 -14.73 19.17 -4.63
C ALA A 3 -16.25 19.13 -4.36
N SER A 4 -16.99 20.12 -4.87
CA SER A 4 -18.46 20.20 -4.77
C SER A 4 -19.20 19.08 -5.51
N ASP A 5 -18.52 18.37 -6.42
CA ASP A 5 -19.13 17.30 -7.22
C ASP A 5 -18.88 15.90 -6.63
N LEU A 6 -18.06 15.83 -5.58
CA LEU A 6 -17.72 14.58 -4.90
C LEU A 6 -18.54 14.45 -3.61
N PRO A 7 -19.17 13.29 -3.33
CA PRO A 7 -19.82 13.05 -2.06
C PRO A 7 -18.85 13.22 -0.89
N GLU A 8 -19.33 13.77 0.22
CA GLU A 8 -18.54 13.84 1.46
C GLU A 8 -18.14 12.45 1.97
N THR A 9 -18.99 11.46 1.75
CA THR A 9 -18.75 10.08 2.14
C THR A 9 -19.28 9.11 1.09
N VAL A 10 -18.55 8.00 0.93
CA VAL A 10 -19.02 6.80 0.22
C VAL A 10 -19.00 5.68 1.25
N LEU A 11 -20.18 5.23 1.67
CA LEU A 11 -20.34 4.23 2.73
C LEU A 11 -20.72 2.87 2.12
N VAL A 12 -19.89 1.87 2.34
CA VAL A 12 -20.13 0.48 1.96
C VAL A 12 -20.22 -0.37 3.22
N THR A 13 -21.36 -0.98 3.44
CA THR A 13 -21.69 -1.76 4.65
C THR A 13 -21.82 -3.27 4.35
N GLY A 14 -22.09 -4.07 5.37
CA GLY A 14 -22.50 -5.46 5.21
C GLY A 14 -21.38 -6.41 4.78
N GLN A 15 -20.12 -6.09 5.04
CA GLN A 15 -19.00 -6.92 4.65
C GLN A 15 -18.60 -7.91 5.75
N GLU A 16 -18.12 -9.07 5.34
CA GLU A 16 -17.67 -10.11 6.28
C GLU A 16 -16.30 -9.83 6.88
N GLN A 17 -15.46 -9.10 6.16
CA GLN A 17 -14.08 -8.87 6.53
C GLN A 17 -13.71 -7.38 6.42
N HIS A 18 -12.58 -7.04 7.02
CA HIS A 18 -11.99 -5.70 7.05
C HIS A 18 -11.73 -5.14 5.65
N VAL A 19 -12.01 -3.84 5.48
CA VAL A 19 -11.46 -3.07 4.37
C VAL A 19 -9.94 -2.90 4.55
N GLN A 20 -9.21 -2.98 3.45
CA GLN A 20 -7.74 -2.89 3.44
C GLN A 20 -7.20 -1.87 2.45
N GLY A 21 -8.01 -1.42 1.51
CA GLY A 21 -7.62 -0.44 0.51
C GLY A 21 -8.81 0.09 -0.27
N ILE A 22 -8.63 1.30 -0.80
CA ILE A 22 -9.60 1.99 -1.63
C ILE A 22 -8.92 2.64 -2.83
N ALA A 23 -9.64 2.80 -3.93
CA ALA A 23 -9.22 3.56 -5.08
C ALA A 23 -10.40 4.23 -5.75
N TYR A 24 -10.17 5.35 -6.44
CA TYR A 24 -11.19 6.12 -7.15
C TYR A 24 -10.91 6.12 -8.64
N ASP A 25 -11.95 5.89 -9.43
CA ASP A 25 -11.94 5.92 -10.88
C ASP A 25 -12.77 7.12 -11.36
N SER A 26 -12.09 8.18 -11.78
CA SER A 26 -12.76 9.41 -12.20
C SER A 26 -13.48 9.27 -13.53
N ALA A 27 -13.04 8.36 -14.40
CA ALA A 27 -13.66 8.16 -15.72
C ALA A 27 -15.06 7.55 -15.60
N GLU A 28 -15.23 6.59 -14.69
CA GLU A 28 -16.53 5.95 -14.44
C GLU A 28 -17.23 6.51 -13.20
N ASN A 29 -16.61 7.43 -12.47
CA ASN A 29 -17.12 7.97 -11.22
C ASN A 29 -17.56 6.86 -10.25
N CYS A 30 -16.64 5.99 -9.94
CA CYS A 30 -16.85 4.83 -9.07
C CYS A 30 -15.66 4.60 -8.15
N MET A 31 -15.84 3.75 -7.15
CA MET A 31 -14.76 3.33 -6.26
C MET A 31 -14.51 1.84 -6.32
N TYR A 32 -13.28 1.48 -6.03
CA TYR A 32 -12.85 0.12 -5.80
C TYR A 32 -12.42 -0.03 -4.35
N MET A 33 -12.79 -1.12 -3.71
CA MET A 33 -12.42 -1.41 -2.31
C MET A 33 -12.02 -2.87 -2.17
N SER A 34 -11.04 -3.14 -1.33
CA SER A 34 -10.67 -4.49 -0.92
C SER A 34 -11.19 -4.78 0.49
N PHE A 35 -11.87 -5.90 0.65
CA PHE A 35 -12.33 -6.40 1.94
C PHE A 35 -11.69 -7.75 2.21
N THR A 36 -10.38 -7.76 2.39
CA THR A 36 -9.52 -8.91 2.69
C THR A 36 -9.57 -10.04 1.65
N SER A 37 -10.67 -10.73 1.49
CA SER A 37 -10.84 -11.80 0.49
C SER A 37 -11.86 -11.46 -0.61
N ARG A 38 -12.22 -10.19 -0.70
CA ARG A 38 -13.21 -9.69 -1.66
C ARG A 38 -12.77 -8.36 -2.26
N PHE A 39 -12.90 -8.22 -3.56
CA PHE A 39 -12.73 -6.97 -4.30
C PHE A 39 -14.09 -6.49 -4.77
N VAL A 40 -14.42 -5.21 -4.55
CA VAL A 40 -15.71 -4.65 -4.97
C VAL A 40 -15.53 -3.38 -5.79
N LYS A 41 -16.42 -3.19 -6.77
CA LYS A 41 -16.66 -1.94 -7.46
C LYS A 41 -17.97 -1.37 -6.94
N THR A 42 -17.97 -0.09 -6.58
CA THR A 42 -19.16 0.60 -6.06
C THR A 42 -19.44 1.86 -6.84
N ASP A 43 -20.70 2.31 -6.85
CA ASP A 43 -21.01 3.68 -7.22
C ASP A 43 -20.63 4.66 -6.09
N MET A 44 -20.86 5.95 -6.31
CA MET A 44 -20.51 6.96 -5.31
C MET A 44 -21.57 7.08 -4.20
N GLN A 45 -22.63 6.29 -4.24
CA GLN A 45 -23.62 6.15 -3.18
C GLN A 45 -23.37 4.92 -2.29
N GLY A 46 -22.30 4.15 -2.58
CA GLY A 46 -21.94 2.96 -1.81
C GLY A 46 -22.63 1.68 -2.24
N ASN A 47 -23.35 1.68 -3.37
CA ASN A 47 -23.95 0.46 -3.91
C ASN A 47 -22.89 -0.37 -4.62
N ILE A 48 -22.85 -1.68 -4.32
CA ILE A 48 -21.94 -2.61 -4.97
C ILE A 48 -22.46 -2.92 -6.37
N LEU A 49 -21.65 -2.65 -7.39
CA LEU A 49 -21.96 -2.87 -8.81
C LEU A 49 -21.36 -4.18 -9.33
N ALA A 50 -20.20 -4.55 -8.83
CA ALA A 50 -19.50 -5.77 -9.21
C ALA A 50 -18.58 -6.22 -8.09
N SER A 51 -18.22 -7.49 -8.06
CA SER A 51 -17.26 -8.02 -7.10
C SER A 51 -16.55 -9.26 -7.61
N ILE A 52 -15.36 -9.48 -7.08
CA ILE A 52 -14.65 -10.75 -7.15
C ILE A 52 -14.65 -11.30 -5.74
N ASP A 53 -15.27 -12.45 -5.53
CA ASP A 53 -15.47 -13.04 -4.21
C ASP A 53 -14.53 -14.22 -3.98
N ARG A 54 -14.31 -14.58 -2.71
CA ARG A 54 -13.54 -15.76 -2.28
C ARG A 54 -12.10 -15.79 -2.79
N ILE A 55 -11.46 -14.63 -2.84
CA ILE A 55 -10.03 -14.53 -3.12
C ILE A 55 -9.28 -15.17 -1.95
N GLN A 56 -8.49 -16.21 -2.21
CA GLN A 56 -7.73 -16.90 -1.17
C GLN A 56 -6.45 -16.12 -0.86
N GLY A 57 -6.44 -15.45 0.27
CA GLY A 57 -5.33 -14.63 0.73
C GLY A 57 -5.81 -13.30 1.28
N HIS A 58 -4.84 -12.49 1.71
CA HIS A 58 -5.06 -11.16 2.23
C HIS A 58 -4.85 -10.14 1.11
N LEU A 59 -5.95 -9.67 0.52
CA LEU A 59 -5.95 -8.57 -0.45
C LEU A 59 -5.85 -7.26 0.33
N GLY A 60 -4.75 -6.56 0.17
CA GLY A 60 -4.39 -5.38 0.96
C GLY A 60 -4.69 -4.06 0.28
N ALA A 61 -3.76 -3.13 0.44
CA ALA A 61 -3.82 -1.82 -0.19
C ALA A 61 -3.83 -1.92 -1.72
N MET A 62 -4.40 -0.91 -2.36
CA MET A 62 -4.50 -0.88 -3.81
C MET A 62 -4.23 0.50 -4.39
N THR A 63 -3.89 0.51 -5.66
CA THR A 63 -3.71 1.71 -6.47
C THR A 63 -4.30 1.47 -7.87
N PHE A 64 -4.93 2.48 -8.43
CA PHE A 64 -5.56 2.39 -9.76
C PHE A 64 -4.74 3.15 -10.79
N ASN A 65 -4.47 2.50 -11.93
CA ASN A 65 -3.87 3.15 -13.09
C ASN A 65 -4.96 3.51 -14.11
N PRO A 66 -5.31 4.80 -14.25
CA PRO A 66 -6.37 5.21 -15.17
C PRO A 66 -6.00 5.01 -16.65
N GLU A 67 -4.72 4.97 -16.99
CA GLU A 67 -4.27 4.78 -18.38
C GLU A 67 -4.53 3.36 -18.88
N THR A 68 -4.25 2.36 -18.05
CA THR A 68 -4.42 0.95 -18.39
C THR A 68 -5.72 0.36 -17.84
N ARG A 69 -6.41 1.11 -16.98
CA ARG A 69 -7.65 0.70 -16.31
C ARG A 69 -7.48 -0.59 -15.49
N LYS A 70 -6.39 -0.64 -14.74
CA LYS A 70 -6.06 -1.76 -13.87
C LYS A 70 -5.82 -1.29 -12.45
N VAL A 71 -6.31 -2.07 -11.50
CA VAL A 71 -5.96 -1.96 -10.08
C VAL A 71 -4.80 -2.89 -9.79
N TYR A 72 -3.82 -2.36 -9.08
CA TYR A 72 -2.72 -3.14 -8.51
C TYR A 72 -2.90 -3.18 -7.00
N ALA A 73 -2.90 -4.38 -6.44
CA ALA A 73 -3.09 -4.58 -5.00
C ALA A 73 -2.09 -5.60 -4.46
N SER A 74 -1.75 -5.48 -3.18
CA SER A 74 -1.02 -6.54 -2.51
C SER A 74 -1.94 -7.73 -2.24
N LEU A 75 -1.41 -8.93 -2.41
CA LEU A 75 -2.12 -10.17 -2.09
C LEU A 75 -1.13 -11.13 -1.44
N GLU A 76 -1.37 -11.51 -0.20
CA GLU A 76 -0.47 -12.40 0.51
C GLU A 76 -1.16 -13.63 1.06
N CYS A 77 -0.45 -14.75 0.95
CA CYS A 77 -0.82 -16.03 1.54
C CYS A 77 0.29 -16.42 2.50
N LYS A 78 0.04 -16.36 3.80
CA LYS A 78 1.02 -16.61 4.87
C LYS A 78 0.56 -17.65 5.86
N ASP A 79 1.54 -18.16 6.62
CA ASP A 79 1.37 -19.13 7.69
C ASP A 79 1.10 -18.53 9.07
N ASP A 80 0.78 -17.23 9.14
CA ASP A 80 0.51 -16.53 10.41
C ASP A 80 -0.96 -16.64 10.87
N GLU A 81 -1.27 -16.04 12.01
CA GLU A 81 -2.63 -16.04 12.58
C GLU A 81 -3.66 -15.38 11.65
N ILE A 82 -3.26 -14.34 10.92
CA ILE A 82 -4.12 -13.65 9.95
C ILE A 82 -4.45 -14.58 8.80
N GLY A 83 -3.45 -15.28 8.25
CA GLY A 83 -3.63 -16.27 7.19
C GLY A 83 -4.54 -17.43 7.63
N ALA A 84 -4.36 -17.92 8.85
CA ALA A 84 -5.21 -18.95 9.42
C ALA A 84 -6.66 -18.47 9.59
N GLY A 85 -6.87 -17.23 10.02
CA GLY A 85 -8.20 -16.61 10.13
C GLY A 85 -8.91 -16.51 8.79
N ILE A 86 -8.20 -16.09 7.75
CA ILE A 86 -8.72 -16.02 6.38
C ILE A 86 -9.11 -17.41 5.88
N ALA A 87 -8.21 -18.40 6.04
CA ALA A 87 -8.46 -19.78 5.65
C ALA A 87 -9.71 -20.36 6.33
N LYS A 88 -9.89 -20.10 7.61
CA LYS A 88 -11.08 -20.51 8.37
C LYS A 88 -12.34 -19.85 7.82
N THR A 89 -12.32 -18.55 7.56
CA THR A 89 -13.47 -17.81 7.02
C THR A 89 -13.89 -18.36 5.66
N LEU A 90 -12.94 -18.71 4.80
CA LEU A 90 -13.19 -19.25 3.46
C LEU A 90 -13.39 -20.78 3.44
N ASN A 91 -13.20 -21.46 4.57
CA ASN A 91 -13.24 -22.92 4.68
C ASN A 91 -12.25 -23.61 3.72
N VAL A 92 -11.01 -23.15 3.72
CA VAL A 92 -9.88 -23.70 2.94
C VAL A 92 -8.73 -24.08 3.86
N ASN A 93 -7.75 -24.83 3.34
CA ASN A 93 -6.58 -25.22 4.10
C ASN A 93 -5.66 -24.01 4.39
N THR A 94 -5.02 -24.04 5.55
CA THR A 94 -3.98 -23.07 5.90
C THR A 94 -2.74 -23.29 5.04
N VAL A 95 -1.96 -22.19 4.87
CA VAL A 95 -0.69 -22.20 4.14
C VAL A 95 0.45 -22.40 5.12
N SER A 96 1.40 -23.29 4.83
CA SER A 96 2.63 -23.42 5.61
C SER A 96 3.61 -22.29 5.27
N ARG A 97 4.62 -22.04 6.14
CA ARG A 97 5.67 -21.04 5.88
C ARG A 97 6.40 -21.31 4.56
N ALA A 98 6.69 -22.56 4.25
CA ALA A 98 7.36 -22.96 3.02
C ALA A 98 6.54 -22.64 1.76
N ASP A 99 5.22 -22.61 1.90
CA ASP A 99 4.28 -22.31 0.83
C ASP A 99 3.75 -20.87 0.85
N SER A 100 4.22 -20.05 1.80
CA SER A 100 3.87 -18.63 1.84
C SER A 100 4.26 -17.92 0.56
N ARG A 101 3.36 -17.10 0.02
CA ARG A 101 3.57 -16.36 -1.22
C ARG A 101 3.04 -14.95 -1.10
N PHE A 102 3.75 -14.03 -1.74
CA PHE A 102 3.33 -12.65 -1.87
C PHE A 102 3.20 -12.30 -3.34
N PHE A 103 2.06 -11.72 -3.68
CA PHE A 103 1.73 -11.37 -5.05
C PHE A 103 1.34 -9.89 -5.16
N ILE A 104 1.54 -9.35 -6.35
CA ILE A 104 0.75 -8.21 -6.80
C ILE A 104 -0.43 -8.75 -7.59
N ALA A 105 -1.62 -8.48 -7.11
CA ALA A 105 -2.86 -8.74 -7.84
C ALA A 105 -3.07 -7.62 -8.85
N ILE A 106 -3.35 -8.00 -10.08
CA ILE A 106 -3.65 -7.07 -11.19
C ILE A 106 -5.08 -7.34 -11.61
N ILE A 107 -5.96 -6.35 -11.37
CA ILE A 107 -7.39 -6.46 -11.65
C ILE A 107 -7.73 -5.56 -12.83
N ASP A 108 -8.19 -6.17 -13.90
CA ASP A 108 -8.71 -5.46 -15.07
C ASP A 108 -10.15 -5.06 -14.81
N VAL A 109 -10.37 -3.80 -14.46
CA VAL A 109 -11.68 -3.32 -14.00
C VAL A 109 -12.71 -3.29 -15.14
N ASP A 110 -12.27 -3.22 -16.39
CA ASP A 110 -13.17 -3.26 -17.55
C ASP A 110 -13.74 -4.66 -17.83
N ARG A 111 -13.17 -5.68 -17.17
CA ARG A 111 -13.68 -7.06 -17.21
C ARG A 111 -14.60 -7.42 -16.05
N LEU A 112 -14.90 -6.48 -15.17
CA LEU A 112 -15.87 -6.70 -14.09
C LEU A 112 -17.28 -6.72 -14.69
N GLU A 113 -17.96 -7.85 -14.57
CA GLU A 113 -19.27 -8.07 -15.21
C GLU A 113 -20.45 -8.03 -14.23
N GLY A 114 -20.21 -8.35 -12.95
CA GLY A 114 -21.26 -8.38 -11.94
C GLY A 114 -20.76 -8.81 -10.58
N ILE A 115 -21.68 -9.01 -9.66
CA ILE A 115 -21.39 -9.40 -8.28
C ILE A 115 -21.12 -10.92 -8.21
N GLY A 116 -20.08 -11.30 -7.47
CA GLY A 116 -19.78 -12.70 -7.19
C GLY A 116 -18.96 -13.39 -8.27
N MET A 117 -18.12 -12.65 -8.99
CA MET A 117 -17.22 -13.26 -9.98
C MET A 117 -16.22 -14.20 -9.31
N ASP A 118 -15.92 -15.28 -10.03
CA ASP A 118 -14.89 -16.23 -9.63
C ASP A 118 -13.50 -15.59 -9.72
N PRO A 119 -12.64 -15.71 -8.69
CA PRO A 119 -11.29 -15.20 -8.73
C PRO A 119 -10.35 -16.03 -9.59
N GLU A 120 -10.73 -17.25 -9.98
CA GLU A 120 -9.81 -18.20 -10.63
C GLU A 120 -10.08 -18.36 -12.13
N GLY A 121 -9.01 -18.65 -12.87
CA GLY A 121 -9.07 -19.14 -14.25
C GLY A 121 -9.55 -18.14 -15.29
N ASN A 122 -9.50 -16.84 -15.02
CA ASN A 122 -9.93 -15.80 -15.94
C ASN A 122 -8.96 -14.62 -15.96
N GLU A 123 -9.20 -13.68 -16.87
CA GLU A 123 -8.31 -12.52 -17.09
C GLU A 123 -8.67 -11.31 -16.21
N VAL A 124 -9.74 -11.38 -15.40
CA VAL A 124 -10.11 -10.25 -14.54
C VAL A 124 -9.13 -10.09 -13.38
N LEU A 125 -8.66 -11.19 -12.83
CA LEU A 125 -7.66 -11.22 -11.75
C LEU A 125 -6.46 -12.04 -12.18
N ARG A 126 -5.32 -11.37 -12.27
CA ARG A 126 -4.02 -11.99 -12.51
C ARG A 126 -3.07 -11.66 -11.37
N THR A 127 -2.04 -12.44 -11.19
CA THR A 127 -1.06 -12.23 -10.12
C THR A 127 0.37 -12.32 -10.64
N VAL A 128 1.26 -11.61 -9.93
CA VAL A 128 2.71 -11.64 -10.14
C VAL A 128 3.37 -11.94 -8.79
N CYS A 129 4.23 -12.93 -8.73
CA CYS A 129 4.92 -13.30 -7.50
C CYS A 129 6.02 -12.28 -7.14
N ILE A 130 6.02 -11.79 -5.91
CA ILE A 130 7.03 -10.87 -5.38
C ILE A 130 8.04 -11.68 -4.57
N LYS A 131 9.03 -12.23 -5.26
CA LYS A 131 9.99 -13.21 -4.72
C LYS A 131 10.88 -12.65 -3.61
N LYS A 132 11.38 -11.42 -3.77
CA LYS A 132 12.28 -10.82 -2.78
C LYS A 132 11.61 -10.61 -1.42
N ALA A 133 10.36 -10.23 -1.40
CA ALA A 133 9.59 -10.07 -0.16
C ALA A 133 9.37 -11.42 0.54
N VAL A 134 9.08 -12.48 -0.23
CA VAL A 134 8.98 -13.85 0.30
C VAL A 134 10.31 -14.30 0.90
N GLU A 135 11.41 -14.02 0.22
CA GLU A 135 12.76 -14.35 0.69
C GLU A 135 13.07 -13.68 2.03
N ASP A 136 12.77 -12.40 2.18
CA ASP A 136 12.99 -11.67 3.43
C ASP A 136 12.05 -12.15 4.55
N TYR A 137 10.82 -12.48 4.23
CA TYR A 137 9.87 -13.07 5.18
C TYR A 137 10.32 -14.46 5.66
N ALA A 138 10.73 -15.31 4.74
CA ALA A 138 11.15 -16.67 5.02
C ALA A 138 12.58 -16.78 5.58
N PHE A 139 13.33 -15.67 5.60
CA PHE A 139 14.72 -15.68 6.05
C PHE A 139 14.84 -16.21 7.48
N ARG A 140 15.83 -17.11 7.67
CA ARG A 140 16.23 -17.63 8.98
C ARG A 140 17.76 -17.73 9.03
N SER A 141 18.36 -17.23 10.10
CA SER A 141 19.80 -17.37 10.33
C SER A 141 20.20 -18.84 10.51
N LYS A 142 21.49 -19.14 10.28
CA LYS A 142 22.01 -20.52 10.44
C LYS A 142 21.84 -21.06 11.86
N SER A 143 21.91 -20.18 12.87
CA SER A 143 21.70 -20.54 14.29
C SER A 143 20.21 -20.69 14.64
N GLY A 144 19.29 -20.23 13.79
CA GLY A 144 17.86 -20.29 14.02
C GLY A 144 17.33 -19.28 15.02
N ASP A 145 18.19 -18.41 15.57
CA ASP A 145 17.85 -17.38 16.56
C ASP A 145 17.37 -16.05 15.95
N PHE A 146 17.40 -15.94 14.62
CA PHE A 146 17.00 -14.76 13.90
C PHE A 146 16.15 -15.12 12.67
N GLU A 147 14.97 -14.55 12.60
CA GLU A 147 14.01 -14.74 11.50
C GLU A 147 13.55 -13.40 10.93
N HIS A 148 13.01 -13.44 9.75
CA HIS A 148 12.39 -12.31 9.06
C HIS A 148 13.34 -11.12 8.91
N ARG A 149 14.06 -11.11 7.79
CA ARG A 149 15.02 -10.02 7.51
C ARG A 149 14.32 -8.66 7.61
N TYR A 150 14.94 -7.70 8.27
CA TYR A 150 14.39 -6.37 8.56
C TYR A 150 13.08 -6.37 9.36
N GLY A 151 12.71 -7.49 9.97
CA GLY A 151 11.41 -7.66 10.63
C GLY A 151 10.25 -7.81 9.63
N CYS A 152 10.52 -8.25 8.41
CA CYS A 152 9.51 -8.41 7.38
C CYS A 152 8.36 -9.33 7.83
N SER A 153 7.14 -8.81 7.85
CA SER A 153 5.90 -9.55 8.15
C SER A 153 5.05 -9.81 6.91
N GLY A 154 5.47 -9.34 5.75
CA GLY A 154 4.75 -9.47 4.49
C GLY A 154 4.75 -8.19 3.69
N ILE A 155 3.85 -8.08 2.74
CA ILE A 155 3.61 -6.89 1.95
C ILE A 155 2.18 -6.39 2.18
N ASP A 156 2.01 -5.08 2.34
CA ASP A 156 0.68 -4.49 2.50
C ASP A 156 0.51 -3.24 1.64
N GLY A 157 1.45 -2.30 1.70
CA GLY A 157 1.35 -1.04 0.98
C GLY A 157 1.79 -1.11 -0.47
N VAL A 158 0.97 -0.62 -1.38
CA VAL A 158 1.33 -0.47 -2.80
C VAL A 158 0.86 0.88 -3.32
N THR A 159 1.65 1.49 -4.19
CA THR A 159 1.25 2.70 -4.92
C THR A 159 1.96 2.80 -6.26
N ILE A 160 1.29 3.40 -7.23
CA ILE A 160 1.91 3.83 -8.47
C ILE A 160 2.48 5.23 -8.25
N GLY A 161 3.69 5.47 -8.70
CA GLY A 161 4.32 6.78 -8.60
C GLY A 161 5.49 6.97 -9.57
N PRO A 162 6.03 8.19 -9.62
CA PRO A 162 7.17 8.52 -10.47
C PRO A 162 8.47 7.91 -9.95
N ALA A 163 9.51 7.94 -10.75
CA ALA A 163 10.85 7.59 -10.31
C ALA A 163 11.35 8.59 -9.25
N ILE A 164 11.76 8.07 -8.10
CA ILE A 164 12.34 8.88 -7.02
C ILE A 164 13.65 9.50 -7.50
N GLY A 165 13.84 10.78 -7.18
CA GLY A 165 15.07 11.53 -7.49
C GLY A 165 15.11 12.18 -8.86
N LYS A 166 14.06 12.03 -9.68
CA LYS A 166 13.96 12.72 -10.97
C LYS A 166 13.12 13.98 -10.84
N PRO A 167 13.62 15.15 -11.34
CA PRO A 167 12.84 16.38 -11.39
C PRO A 167 11.53 16.19 -12.14
N GLU A 168 10.49 16.92 -11.75
CA GLU A 168 9.18 16.87 -12.38
C GLU A 168 9.25 17.00 -13.90
N ALA A 169 10.02 18.00 -14.40
CA ALA A 169 10.23 18.21 -15.85
C ALA A 169 10.89 17.00 -16.55
N ALA A 170 11.64 16.18 -15.84
CA ALA A 170 12.24 14.95 -16.36
C ALA A 170 11.32 13.74 -16.15
N ARG A 171 10.41 13.81 -15.18
CA ARG A 171 9.38 12.77 -14.94
C ARG A 171 8.27 12.83 -15.95
N TYR A 172 7.81 14.04 -16.28
CA TYR A 172 6.75 14.25 -17.26
C TYR A 172 7.29 14.51 -18.67
N GLY A 173 8.60 14.50 -18.83
CA GLY A 173 9.38 14.59 -20.06
C GLY A 173 9.00 15.72 -21.00
N ARG A 174 9.97 16.45 -21.50
CA ARG A 174 9.77 17.23 -22.72
C ARG A 174 9.45 16.23 -23.84
N ARG A 175 8.28 16.32 -24.42
CA ARG A 175 7.95 15.62 -25.67
C ARG A 175 9.00 15.99 -26.72
N SER A 176 9.99 15.17 -26.89
CA SER A 176 10.74 15.17 -28.12
C SER A 176 9.87 14.54 -29.19
N ALA A 177 9.80 15.18 -30.34
CA ALA A 177 8.91 14.85 -31.43
C ALA A 177 8.61 13.34 -31.57
N GLY A 178 7.38 12.92 -31.32
CA GLY A 178 6.84 11.60 -31.65
C GLY A 178 7.01 10.48 -30.65
N LYS A 179 7.72 10.69 -29.52
CA LYS A 179 7.69 9.73 -28.39
C LYS A 179 7.00 10.40 -27.22
N PRO A 180 5.99 9.76 -26.59
CA PRO A 180 5.60 10.20 -25.28
C PRO A 180 6.89 10.15 -24.46
N ALA A 181 7.21 11.24 -23.79
CA ALA A 181 8.18 11.19 -22.75
C ALA A 181 7.76 10.06 -21.86
N ALA A 182 8.68 9.19 -21.53
CA ALA A 182 8.42 8.06 -20.69
C ALA A 182 7.96 8.58 -19.33
N ASP A 183 6.67 8.80 -19.18
CA ASP A 183 5.97 8.83 -17.92
C ASP A 183 6.07 7.40 -17.38
N GLU A 184 7.31 6.95 -17.16
CA GLU A 184 7.55 5.66 -16.55
C GLU A 184 7.02 5.75 -15.14
N LYS A 185 5.82 5.20 -14.98
CA LYS A 185 5.26 4.96 -13.68
C LYS A 185 5.75 3.61 -13.19
N TYR A 186 6.02 3.58 -11.90
CA TYR A 186 6.50 2.40 -11.20
C TYR A 186 5.49 1.98 -10.17
N LEU A 187 5.50 0.70 -9.83
CA LEU A 187 4.82 0.21 -8.64
C LEU A 187 5.81 0.18 -7.50
N TYR A 188 5.46 0.85 -6.41
CA TYR A 188 6.19 0.78 -5.15
C TYR A 188 5.45 -0.12 -4.19
N VAL A 189 6.19 -1.05 -3.59
CA VAL A 189 5.67 -2.03 -2.63
C VAL A 189 6.35 -1.80 -1.30
N GLY A 190 5.57 -1.57 -0.26
CA GLY A 190 6.06 -1.37 1.10
C GLY A 190 5.99 -2.66 1.91
N TYR A 191 7.04 -2.93 2.68
CA TYR A 191 7.07 -4.08 3.57
C TYR A 191 6.30 -3.82 4.86
N GLY A 192 5.56 -4.84 5.29
CA GLY A 192 5.09 -4.95 6.66
C GLY A 192 6.24 -5.28 7.61
N ILE A 193 6.18 -4.78 8.83
CA ILE A 193 7.20 -4.96 9.86
C ILE A 193 6.55 -5.46 11.14
N TYR A 194 7.07 -6.55 11.70
CA TYR A 194 6.63 -6.99 13.02
C TYR A 194 6.96 -5.95 14.10
N GLY A 195 5.98 -5.70 14.97
CA GLY A 195 6.08 -4.72 16.06
C GLY A 195 6.87 -5.20 17.29
N ASP A 196 7.88 -6.03 17.10
CA ASP A 196 8.75 -6.51 18.17
C ASP A 196 9.60 -5.36 18.73
N THR A 197 9.35 -5.01 19.99
CA THR A 197 10.03 -3.90 20.66
C THR A 197 11.44 -4.23 21.15
N ASP A 198 11.80 -5.50 21.24
CA ASP A 198 13.13 -5.94 21.64
C ASP A 198 14.12 -6.01 20.48
N ARG A 199 13.60 -5.99 19.27
CA ARG A 199 14.38 -6.04 18.03
C ARG A 199 14.95 -4.67 17.68
N THR A 200 16.18 -4.61 17.14
CA THR A 200 16.85 -3.34 16.78
C THR A 200 16.90 -3.08 15.28
N ASP A 201 16.62 -4.08 14.44
CA ASP A 201 16.74 -4.02 12.99
C ASP A 201 15.41 -3.85 12.26
N ASN A 202 14.34 -3.51 12.97
CA ASN A 202 12.98 -3.37 12.44
C ASN A 202 12.44 -1.92 12.54
N ASP A 203 13.32 -0.93 12.45
CA ASP A 203 12.97 0.50 12.58
C ASP A 203 12.89 1.23 11.23
N TYR A 204 13.00 0.48 10.13
CA TYR A 204 12.95 1.00 8.77
C TYR A 204 11.82 0.36 7.98
N GLN A 205 11.09 1.15 7.23
CA GLN A 205 10.24 0.63 6.16
C GLN A 205 11.12 0.22 5.00
N VAL A 206 10.82 -0.92 4.38
CA VAL A 206 11.50 -1.36 3.16
C VAL A 206 10.56 -1.11 1.99
N ILE A 207 11.05 -0.40 0.98
CA ILE A 207 10.26 0.02 -0.18
C ILE A 207 10.93 -0.51 -1.44
N HIS A 208 10.21 -1.32 -2.20
CA HIS A 208 10.65 -1.87 -3.48
C HIS A 208 9.99 -1.16 -4.65
N ARG A 209 10.76 -0.89 -5.68
CA ARG A 209 10.27 -0.36 -6.95
C ARG A 209 10.28 -1.42 -8.02
N TYR A 210 9.16 -1.56 -8.71
CA TYR A 210 9.01 -2.45 -9.87
C TYR A 210 8.52 -1.66 -11.09
N SER A 211 9.03 -2.01 -12.28
CA SER A 211 8.47 -1.54 -13.53
C SER A 211 7.09 -2.15 -13.74
N LEU A 212 6.06 -1.33 -13.98
CA LEU A 212 4.72 -1.83 -14.31
C LEU A 212 4.74 -2.71 -15.56
N LYS A 213 5.51 -2.30 -16.55
CA LYS A 213 5.65 -3.03 -17.82
C LYS A 213 6.27 -4.41 -17.62
N GLU A 214 7.25 -4.52 -16.72
CA GLU A 214 7.88 -5.80 -16.41
C GLU A 214 6.95 -6.71 -15.61
N LEU A 215 6.22 -6.17 -14.64
CA LEU A 215 5.23 -6.95 -13.88
C LEU A 215 4.20 -7.61 -14.81
N GLU A 216 3.71 -6.89 -15.80
CA GLU A 216 2.73 -7.43 -16.77
C GLU A 216 3.24 -8.65 -17.54
N LYS A 217 4.55 -8.78 -17.76
CA LYS A 217 5.12 -9.95 -18.44
C LYS A 217 4.97 -11.24 -17.64
N TYR A 218 4.90 -11.15 -16.33
CA TYR A 218 4.78 -12.29 -15.43
C TYR A 218 3.35 -12.56 -14.96
N ALA A 219 2.42 -11.66 -15.28
CA ALA A 219 1.05 -11.75 -14.80
C ALA A 219 0.32 -12.95 -15.39
N ARG A 220 -0.30 -13.75 -14.52
CA ARG A 220 -1.07 -14.94 -14.90
C ARG A 220 -2.39 -15.00 -14.15
N PRO A 221 -3.45 -15.57 -14.76
CA PRO A 221 -4.67 -15.91 -14.04
C PRO A 221 -4.39 -16.75 -12.80
N VAL A 222 -5.19 -16.55 -11.78
CA VAL A 222 -5.06 -17.25 -10.50
C VAL A 222 -5.66 -18.65 -10.60
N ILE A 223 -4.95 -19.64 -10.05
CA ILE A 223 -5.46 -20.98 -9.77
C ILE A 223 -4.95 -21.34 -8.37
N PHE A 224 -5.78 -21.23 -7.36
CA PHE A 224 -5.35 -21.33 -5.97
C PHE A 224 -4.83 -22.71 -5.54
N GLY A 225 -5.16 -23.76 -6.23
CA GLY A 225 -4.58 -25.08 -6.02
C GLY A 225 -3.22 -25.29 -6.71
N GLU A 226 -2.87 -24.39 -7.62
CA GLU A 226 -1.66 -24.48 -8.46
C GLU A 226 -0.89 -23.16 -8.38
N THR A 227 -0.24 -22.92 -7.24
CA THR A 227 0.45 -21.66 -6.98
C THR A 227 1.62 -21.47 -7.95
N HIS A 228 1.53 -20.48 -8.84
CA HIS A 228 2.65 -20.12 -9.68
C HIS A 228 3.67 -19.24 -8.92
N HIS A 229 4.90 -19.26 -9.40
CA HIS A 229 6.01 -18.49 -8.84
C HIS A 229 6.56 -17.44 -9.81
N ASP A 230 5.81 -17.12 -10.85
CA ASP A 230 6.30 -16.19 -11.87
C ASP A 230 6.27 -14.76 -11.38
N GLY A 231 7.43 -14.15 -11.48
CA GLY A 231 7.67 -12.78 -11.07
C GLY A 231 9.13 -12.42 -11.20
N PRO A 232 9.47 -11.13 -11.09
CA PRO A 232 10.85 -10.67 -11.09
C PRO A 232 11.64 -11.30 -9.94
N GLU A 233 12.89 -11.67 -10.20
CA GLU A 233 13.77 -12.21 -9.14
C GLU A 233 14.05 -11.20 -8.04
N LYS A 234 14.11 -9.92 -8.39
CA LYS A 234 14.37 -8.81 -7.48
C LYS A 234 13.70 -7.53 -7.98
N PRO A 235 13.47 -6.55 -7.08
CA PRO A 235 13.02 -5.22 -7.51
C PRO A 235 14.12 -4.48 -8.29
N GLU A 236 13.73 -3.48 -9.06
CA GLU A 236 14.68 -2.58 -9.71
C GLU A 236 15.47 -1.75 -8.68
N LYS A 237 14.80 -1.32 -7.61
CA LYS A 237 15.36 -0.55 -6.52
C LYS A 237 14.79 -1.01 -5.20
N GLU A 238 15.64 -0.95 -4.18
CA GLU A 238 15.27 -1.17 -2.78
C GLU A 238 15.69 0.06 -1.99
N TYR A 239 14.73 0.63 -1.26
CA TYR A 239 14.95 1.80 -0.42
C TYR A 239 14.57 1.48 1.01
N PHE A 240 15.24 2.16 1.95
CA PHE A 240 14.96 2.09 3.37
C PHE A 240 14.58 3.46 3.89
N LEU A 241 13.52 3.53 4.68
CA LEU A 241 13.01 4.76 5.26
C LEU A 241 12.88 4.58 6.79
N ARG A 242 13.62 5.38 7.54
CA ARG A 242 13.59 5.30 9.01
C ARG A 242 12.34 5.98 9.56
N THR A 243 11.41 5.20 10.06
CA THR A 243 10.17 5.66 10.69
C THR A 243 10.10 5.34 12.18
N GLY A 244 11.05 4.58 12.68
CA GLY A 244 10.90 3.78 13.86
C GLY A 244 10.10 2.53 13.54
N ASN A 245 10.01 1.64 14.49
CA ASN A 245 9.23 0.42 14.39
C ASN A 245 7.74 0.73 14.21
N THR A 246 7.04 -0.10 13.46
CA THR A 246 5.59 -0.03 13.26
C THR A 246 4.98 -1.42 13.41
N ASN A 247 3.67 -1.49 13.61
CA ASN A 247 2.97 -2.76 13.65
C ASN A 247 2.50 -3.12 12.24
N TYR A 248 3.08 -4.15 11.64
CA TYR A 248 2.87 -4.60 10.26
C TYR A 248 3.35 -3.63 9.15
N GLY A 249 3.99 -2.51 9.49
CA GLY A 249 4.58 -1.59 8.51
C GLY A 249 3.58 -0.77 7.70
N ILE A 250 3.92 -0.52 6.44
CA ILE A 250 3.07 0.30 5.56
C ILE A 250 1.78 -0.46 5.23
N GLN A 251 0.66 0.05 5.73
CA GLN A 251 -0.66 -0.54 5.46
C GLN A 251 -1.31 0.05 4.22
N ASN A 252 -1.15 1.34 3.99
CA ASN A 252 -1.52 2.02 2.76
C ASN A 252 -0.42 2.97 2.33
N PHE A 253 -0.23 3.03 1.04
CA PHE A 253 0.83 3.78 0.38
C PHE A 253 0.19 4.61 -0.74
N ALA A 254 0.53 5.89 -0.86
CA ALA A 254 -0.07 6.74 -1.88
C ALA A 254 0.91 7.80 -2.37
N TYR A 255 1.01 7.97 -3.68
CA TYR A 255 1.70 9.11 -4.27
C TYR A 255 0.68 10.22 -4.57
N ASP A 256 0.94 11.39 -4.04
CA ASP A 256 0.11 12.59 -4.23
C ASP A 256 0.83 13.60 -5.14
N GLU A 257 0.24 13.87 -6.29
CA GLU A 257 0.79 14.84 -7.25
C GLU A 257 0.80 16.27 -6.72
N TYR A 258 -0.16 16.61 -5.88
CA TYR A 258 -0.30 17.98 -5.35
C TYR A 258 0.88 18.38 -4.47
N THR A 259 1.33 17.50 -3.59
CA THR A 259 2.48 17.73 -2.71
C THR A 259 3.78 17.17 -3.28
N ASP A 260 3.72 16.38 -4.35
CA ASP A 260 4.84 15.60 -4.90
C ASP A 260 5.50 14.71 -3.84
N CYS A 261 4.68 14.12 -2.98
CA CYS A 261 5.12 13.24 -1.90
C CYS A 261 4.46 11.88 -1.96
N PHE A 262 5.19 10.88 -1.47
CA PHE A 262 4.63 9.58 -1.11
C PHE A 262 4.21 9.61 0.36
N PHE A 263 3.01 9.11 0.63
CA PHE A 263 2.44 9.02 1.96
C PHE A 263 2.31 7.57 2.38
N LEU A 264 2.61 7.31 3.66
CA LEU A 264 2.56 5.98 4.26
C LEU A 264 1.68 6.04 5.50
N ALA A 265 0.58 5.31 5.49
CA ALA A 265 -0.25 5.09 6.66
C ALA A 265 0.09 3.75 7.29
N VAL A 266 0.29 3.73 8.60
CA VAL A 266 0.74 2.56 9.36
C VAL A 266 -0.12 2.35 10.60
N TYR A 267 -0.12 1.14 11.13
CA TYR A 267 -0.46 0.92 12.53
C TYR A 267 0.77 1.29 13.36
N LYS A 268 0.61 2.26 14.26
CA LYS A 268 1.72 2.82 15.03
C LYS A 268 2.47 1.76 15.83
N GLY A 269 3.78 1.93 15.96
CA GLY A 269 4.62 1.13 16.83
C GLY A 269 4.45 1.45 18.31
N ARG A 270 5.24 0.77 19.15
CA ARG A 270 5.18 0.88 20.62
C ARG A 270 6.55 1.07 21.27
N LYS A 271 7.61 1.25 20.49
CA LYS A 271 8.93 1.51 21.06
C LYS A 271 8.97 2.89 21.72
N ALA A 272 9.35 2.93 23.01
CA ALA A 272 9.36 4.16 23.80
C ALA A 272 10.33 5.23 23.29
N ASP A 273 11.40 4.83 22.60
CA ASP A 273 12.41 5.75 22.06
C ASP A 273 11.94 6.52 20.82
N PHE A 274 10.81 6.14 20.23
CA PHE A 274 10.28 6.73 19.00
C PHE A 274 8.97 7.50 19.25
N PRO A 275 8.64 8.50 18.43
CA PRO A 275 7.38 9.23 18.55
C PRO A 275 6.16 8.39 18.17
N ASN A 276 6.33 7.31 17.43
CA ASN A 276 5.28 6.38 17.00
C ASN A 276 4.13 7.09 16.26
N TYR A 277 4.46 7.85 15.23
CA TYR A 277 3.48 8.43 14.34
C TYR A 277 2.74 7.36 13.55
N SER A 278 1.56 7.69 13.03
CA SER A 278 0.73 6.80 12.22
C SER A 278 0.70 7.17 10.73
N LEU A 279 1.21 8.34 10.38
CA LEU A 279 1.31 8.82 9.00
C LEU A 279 2.69 9.43 8.78
N PHE A 280 3.31 9.04 7.68
CA PHE A 280 4.62 9.53 7.25
C PHE A 280 4.57 9.96 5.79
N ALA A 281 5.52 10.79 5.39
CA ALA A 281 5.67 11.14 3.98
C ALA A 281 7.14 11.35 3.62
N PHE A 282 7.46 11.13 2.35
CA PHE A 282 8.75 11.48 1.78
C PHE A 282 8.58 12.07 0.39
N LYS A 283 9.47 12.98 0.03
CA LYS A 283 9.44 13.63 -1.28
C LYS A 283 9.88 12.70 -2.39
N ALA A 284 9.19 12.74 -3.51
CA ALA A 284 9.60 12.02 -4.70
C ALA A 284 10.88 12.59 -5.33
N LEU A 285 11.11 13.90 -5.21
CA LEU A 285 12.24 14.58 -5.85
C LEU A 285 13.57 14.35 -5.15
N GLN A 286 13.58 13.91 -3.90
CA GLN A 286 14.81 13.76 -3.14
C GLN A 286 15.84 12.84 -3.80
N GLN A 287 17.13 13.08 -3.52
CA GLN A 287 18.19 12.14 -3.89
C GLN A 287 18.40 11.14 -2.76
N PRO A 288 18.22 9.83 -3.02
CA PRO A 288 18.55 8.81 -2.03
C PRO A 288 20.03 8.86 -1.65
N PHE A 289 20.36 8.47 -0.44
CA PHE A 289 21.73 8.41 0.06
C PHE A 289 22.10 7.00 0.50
N LYS A 290 23.39 6.70 0.50
CA LYS A 290 23.92 5.40 0.94
C LYS A 290 24.48 5.50 2.35
N ALA A 291 23.97 4.70 3.27
CA ALA A 291 24.46 4.55 4.62
C ALA A 291 24.06 3.19 5.18
N ALA A 292 24.78 2.74 6.22
CA ALA A 292 24.36 1.56 6.96
C ALA A 292 23.10 1.87 7.79
N LEU A 293 22.25 0.87 7.96
CA LEU A 293 21.05 1.00 8.80
C LEU A 293 21.44 1.13 10.27
N THR A 294 20.85 2.10 10.96
CA THR A 294 20.98 2.21 12.41
C THR A 294 20.27 1.02 13.07
N GLY A 295 21.00 0.30 13.94
CA GLY A 295 20.47 -0.91 14.57
C GLY A 295 20.43 -2.14 13.66
N GLY A 296 20.88 -2.02 12.43
CA GLY A 296 20.98 -3.14 11.48
C GLY A 296 21.99 -4.20 11.92
N ARG A 297 21.74 -5.43 11.46
CA ARG A 297 22.62 -6.58 11.81
C ARG A 297 23.92 -6.60 11.02
N ASP A 298 24.01 -5.93 9.91
CA ASP A 298 25.23 -5.78 9.12
C ASP A 298 25.57 -4.30 8.91
N LYS A 299 26.77 -4.07 8.40
CA LYS A 299 27.30 -2.72 8.17
C LYS A 299 27.24 -2.31 6.68
N LYS A 300 26.52 -3.08 5.88
CA LYS A 300 26.39 -2.79 4.45
C LYS A 300 25.65 -1.47 4.24
N LYS A 301 26.21 -0.63 3.39
CA LYS A 301 25.55 0.61 2.97
C LYS A 301 24.43 0.31 1.98
N VAL A 302 23.25 0.85 2.27
CA VAL A 302 22.03 0.68 1.47
C VAL A 302 21.44 2.04 1.12
N LEU A 303 20.61 2.07 0.08
CA LEU A 303 19.90 3.29 -0.31
C LEU A 303 18.85 3.64 0.72
N GLN A 304 18.88 4.87 1.19
CA GLN A 304 17.94 5.40 2.17
C GLN A 304 17.22 6.63 1.64
N LEU A 305 16.01 6.81 2.12
CA LEU A 305 15.19 7.99 1.89
C LEU A 305 15.06 8.78 3.19
N SER A 306 14.75 10.07 3.08
CA SER A 306 14.51 10.97 4.20
C SER A 306 13.04 11.33 4.29
N LEU A 307 12.48 11.33 5.50
CA LEU A 307 11.15 11.84 5.76
C LEU A 307 11.06 13.34 5.47
N VAL A 308 9.87 13.81 5.11
CA VAL A 308 9.61 15.24 4.89
C VAL A 308 9.90 16.04 6.15
N LYS A 309 10.31 17.31 5.94
CA LYS A 309 10.46 18.31 7.01
C LYS A 309 9.43 19.40 6.80
N PRO A 310 9.10 20.18 7.85
CA PRO A 310 8.24 21.35 7.67
C PRO A 310 8.81 22.27 6.59
N GLU A 311 7.99 22.59 5.59
CA GLU A 311 8.41 23.47 4.48
C GLU A 311 7.24 24.14 3.77
N GLU A 312 7.58 25.25 3.10
CA GLU A 312 6.75 25.96 2.13
C GLU A 312 7.30 25.70 0.69
N PRO A 313 6.53 25.95 -0.39
CA PRO A 313 5.20 26.60 -0.43
C PRO A 313 4.01 25.66 -0.21
N TYR A 314 4.21 24.36 -0.16
CA TYR A 314 3.11 23.40 -0.03
C TYR A 314 2.62 23.25 1.42
N PHE A 315 3.19 24.03 2.33
CA PHE A 315 2.86 23.96 3.75
C PHE A 315 2.86 22.53 4.29
N ILE A 316 3.94 21.81 3.99
CA ILE A 316 4.17 20.48 4.56
C ILE A 316 4.66 20.68 5.98
N ASN A 317 3.78 20.41 6.95
CA ASN A 317 4.01 20.72 8.36
C ASN A 317 3.86 19.47 9.24
N PRO A 318 4.74 18.46 9.11
CA PRO A 318 4.73 17.33 10.03
C PRO A 318 5.13 17.74 11.44
N SER A 319 4.70 16.96 12.42
CA SER A 319 5.30 17.01 13.76
C SER A 319 6.75 16.54 13.67
N VAL A 320 7.61 17.12 14.50
CA VAL A 320 9.04 16.78 14.56
C VAL A 320 9.38 16.27 15.95
N ASP A 321 9.97 15.08 16.00
CA ASP A 321 10.55 14.57 17.24
C ASP A 321 12.03 14.98 17.29
N GLU A 322 12.35 15.90 18.17
CA GLU A 322 13.70 16.50 18.26
C GLU A 322 14.76 15.46 18.68
N THR A 323 14.37 14.45 19.45
CA THR A 323 15.31 13.44 19.92
C THR A 323 15.77 12.50 18.81
N THR A 324 14.86 12.03 17.98
CA THR A 324 15.16 11.06 16.92
C THR A 324 15.32 11.71 15.54
N GLY A 325 14.81 12.94 15.36
CA GLY A 325 14.70 13.58 14.06
C GLY A 325 13.59 13.04 13.18
N ILE A 326 12.80 12.08 13.66
CA ILE A 326 11.68 11.51 12.92
C ILE A 326 10.55 12.52 12.83
N THR A 327 9.98 12.64 11.64
CA THR A 327 8.84 13.52 11.35
C THR A 327 7.65 12.70 10.86
N GLY A 328 6.45 13.19 11.14
CA GLY A 328 5.22 12.53 10.75
C GLY A 328 4.01 13.18 11.40
N TRP A 329 2.90 12.49 11.35
CA TRP A 329 1.64 12.95 11.91
C TRP A 329 0.95 11.87 12.72
N ARG A 330 0.19 12.28 13.71
CA ARG A 330 -0.77 11.44 14.43
C ARG A 330 -2.12 11.59 13.74
N PHE A 331 -2.39 10.73 12.80
CA PHE A 331 -3.66 10.72 12.07
C PHE A 331 -4.33 9.36 12.28
N ARG A 332 -5.57 9.39 12.76
CA ARG A 332 -6.28 8.18 13.18
C ARG A 332 -6.58 7.21 12.04
N TRP A 333 -6.81 7.74 10.84
CA TRP A 333 -7.30 6.98 9.70
C TRP A 333 -6.22 6.77 8.62
N GLY A 334 -6.58 6.15 7.53
CA GLY A 334 -5.72 5.95 6.37
C GLY A 334 -5.04 4.60 6.28
N SER A 335 -4.91 3.86 7.39
CA SER A 335 -4.30 2.52 7.37
C SER A 335 -5.14 1.47 6.63
N THR A 336 -6.42 1.74 6.38
CA THR A 336 -7.32 0.87 5.61
C THR A 336 -7.75 1.44 4.27
N GLY A 337 -7.26 2.60 3.92
CA GLY A 337 -7.52 3.23 2.63
C GLY A 337 -7.06 4.67 2.58
N LEU A 338 -6.25 5.00 1.58
CA LEU A 338 -5.61 6.31 1.41
C LEU A 338 -5.55 6.62 -0.08
N CYS A 339 -6.47 7.46 -0.58
CA CYS A 339 -6.64 7.70 -2.01
C CYS A 339 -6.58 9.19 -2.35
N PRO A 340 -5.44 9.69 -2.86
CA PRO A 340 -5.34 11.07 -3.34
C PRO A 340 -6.16 11.27 -4.61
N LEU A 341 -6.83 12.41 -4.71
CA LEU A 341 -7.67 12.81 -5.85
C LEU A 341 -7.07 13.98 -6.65
N GLY A 342 -5.92 14.48 -6.22
CA GLY A 342 -5.34 15.71 -6.73
C GLY A 342 -5.91 16.96 -6.06
N ARG A 343 -5.25 18.10 -6.28
CA ARG A 343 -5.66 19.41 -5.74
C ARG A 343 -5.79 19.47 -4.21
N GLY A 344 -5.09 18.59 -3.50
CA GLY A 344 -5.15 18.50 -2.05
C GLY A 344 -6.37 17.77 -1.50
N LEU A 345 -7.14 17.09 -2.34
CA LEU A 345 -8.31 16.30 -1.95
C LEU A 345 -7.96 14.81 -1.87
N TRP A 346 -8.60 14.12 -0.94
CA TRP A 346 -8.39 12.71 -0.66
C TRP A 346 -9.69 12.03 -0.25
N TYR A 347 -9.89 10.78 -0.68
CA TYR A 347 -10.75 9.85 0.05
C TYR A 347 -9.90 9.04 1.01
N ILE A 348 -10.31 9.00 2.27
CA ILE A 348 -9.61 8.27 3.33
C ILE A 348 -10.61 7.35 4.01
N SER A 349 -10.24 6.08 4.16
CA SER A 349 -11.09 5.09 4.79
C SER A 349 -11.19 5.31 6.29
N GLU A 350 -12.41 5.52 6.77
CA GLU A 350 -12.79 5.41 8.16
C GLU A 350 -13.55 4.08 8.31
N ASN A 351 -12.85 3.05 8.74
CA ASN A 351 -13.43 1.72 8.85
C ASN A 351 -14.03 1.47 10.22
N GLY A 352 -14.95 0.52 10.27
CA GLY A 352 -15.53 0.09 11.52
C GLY A 352 -16.39 -1.16 11.36
N LYS A 353 -16.99 -1.57 12.46
CA LYS A 353 -17.86 -2.71 12.57
C LYS A 353 -19.21 -2.28 13.12
N ASP A 354 -20.27 -2.66 12.43
CA ASP A 354 -21.62 -2.45 12.91
C ASP A 354 -21.88 -3.38 14.11
N ARG A 355 -22.24 -2.78 15.25
CA ARG A 355 -22.45 -3.51 16.51
C ARG A 355 -23.70 -4.41 16.48
N GLU A 356 -24.71 -4.03 15.72
CA GLU A 356 -25.97 -4.78 15.62
C GLU A 356 -25.82 -6.02 14.74
N THR A 357 -25.19 -5.85 13.57
CA THR A 357 -25.05 -6.91 12.57
C THR A 357 -23.76 -7.69 12.70
N GLY A 358 -22.73 -7.15 13.36
CA GLY A 358 -21.39 -7.71 13.39
C GLY A 358 -20.64 -7.60 12.05
N LYS A 359 -21.19 -6.89 11.07
CA LYS A 359 -20.61 -6.72 9.75
C LYS A 359 -19.65 -5.54 9.70
N GLU A 360 -18.63 -5.65 8.86
CA GLU A 360 -17.64 -4.61 8.62
C GLU A 360 -18.16 -3.57 7.62
N TYR A 361 -17.66 -2.35 7.74
CA TYR A 361 -17.94 -1.27 6.79
C TYR A 361 -16.70 -0.44 6.47
N CYS A 362 -16.75 0.20 5.31
CA CYS A 362 -15.83 1.25 4.92
C CYS A 362 -16.62 2.54 4.68
N ARG A 363 -16.26 3.61 5.40
CA ARG A 363 -16.69 4.97 5.08
C ARG A 363 -15.49 5.67 4.43
N ALA A 364 -15.49 5.77 3.11
CA ALA A 364 -14.54 6.60 2.40
C ALA A 364 -14.98 8.07 2.56
N ARG A 365 -14.24 8.81 3.36
CA ARG A 365 -14.57 10.21 3.67
C ARG A 365 -13.68 11.15 2.89
N LEU A 366 -14.27 12.26 2.39
CA LEU A 366 -13.55 13.28 1.67
C LEU A 366 -12.79 14.17 2.66
N TYR A 367 -11.49 14.28 2.46
CA TYR A 367 -10.57 15.09 3.24
C TYR A 367 -9.83 16.08 2.35
N ARG A 368 -9.38 17.16 2.99
CA ARG A 368 -8.50 18.16 2.38
C ARG A 368 -7.15 18.14 3.09
N TRP A 369 -6.09 18.26 2.33
CA TRP A 369 -4.74 18.45 2.86
C TRP A 369 -4.71 19.73 3.70
N SER A 370 -4.21 19.61 4.92
CA SER A 370 -4.11 20.73 5.85
C SER A 370 -2.77 21.43 5.74
N THR A 371 -2.77 22.74 5.88
CA THR A 371 -1.55 23.55 5.94
C THR A 371 -1.14 23.92 7.36
N LYS A 372 -1.90 23.49 8.36
CA LYS A 372 -1.59 23.76 9.77
C LYS A 372 -0.49 22.86 10.29
N PRO A 373 0.44 23.39 11.12
CA PRO A 373 1.49 22.59 11.72
C PRO A 373 0.95 21.37 12.48
N GLY A 374 1.53 20.20 12.23
CA GLY A 374 1.14 18.95 12.90
C GLY A 374 -0.20 18.35 12.49
N GLU A 375 -0.91 18.97 11.54
CA GLU A 375 -2.19 18.49 11.01
C GLU A 375 -2.01 18.06 9.55
N ALA A 376 -2.40 16.84 9.21
CA ALA A 376 -2.28 16.33 7.85
C ALA A 376 -3.54 16.59 7.02
N PHE A 377 -4.69 16.22 7.57
CA PHE A 377 -5.96 16.27 6.85
C PHE A 377 -7.08 16.84 7.73
N VAL A 378 -7.99 17.54 7.10
CA VAL A 378 -9.24 17.97 7.70
C VAL A 378 -10.40 17.51 6.82
N PRO A 379 -11.57 17.18 7.39
CA PRO A 379 -12.72 16.84 6.57
C PRO A 379 -13.02 17.96 5.57
N ALA A 380 -13.25 17.60 4.31
CA ALA A 380 -13.70 18.54 3.29
C ALA A 380 -15.22 18.75 3.44
N GLU A 381 -15.64 20.00 3.54
CA GLU A 381 -17.06 20.41 3.58
C GLU A 381 -17.56 20.72 2.17
#